data_73e8e6437a00c20dbc482c3833dd347f
#
_entry.id   73e8e6437a00c20dbc482c3833dd347f
#
_cell.length_a   1.000
_cell.length_b   1.000
_cell.length_c   1.000
_cell.angle_alpha   90.00
_cell.angle_beta   90.00
_cell.angle_gamma   90.00
#
_symmetry.space_group_name_H-M   'P 1'
#
loop_
_entity.id
_entity.type
_entity.pdbx_description
1 polymer ?
#
loop_
_entity_poly.entity_id
_entity_poly.type
_entity_poly.pdbx_seq_one_letter_code
_entity_poly.pdbx_strand_id
1 'polypeptide(L)'
;MKKDLDFPNATLVGIINADLGLHLPDFRAGERIFQLIYQASGRAGRRLKPGEVVIQTYVPDNPVIKNAAKLDMMKYYNIALSERNELKYPPFSWLAKIEITGQNQTSANSLSERIAKALKGKYKGLDVLGPSSCYLEKLRNNYRFQIVFKSLKKVDPNGQKLHQFITNNFRDFQKKFRPGKNRINIHFDPLSLI
;
A
#
# COMPACT_ATOMS: atom_id res chain seq x y z
N MET A 1 -21.32 1.90 8.21
CA MET A 1 -21.78 2.92 7.25
C MET A 1 -21.33 4.29 7.76
N LYS A 2 -20.33 4.95 7.12
CA LYS A 2 -20.11 6.39 7.37
C LYS A 2 -21.31 7.14 6.80
N LYS A 3 -22.03 7.86 7.65
CA LYS A 3 -23.05 8.82 7.17
C LYS A 3 -22.32 9.79 6.23
N ASP A 4 -22.71 9.80 4.96
CA ASP A 4 -22.29 10.83 4.04
C ASP A 4 -22.86 12.14 4.55
N LEU A 5 -21.98 13.00 5.09
CA LEU A 5 -22.34 14.34 5.48
C LEU A 5 -22.61 15.12 4.18
N ASP A 6 -23.87 15.38 3.91
CA ASP A 6 -24.27 16.20 2.77
C ASP A 6 -24.43 17.66 3.22
N PHE A 7 -23.65 18.54 2.59
CA PHE A 7 -23.71 20.00 2.81
C PHE A 7 -24.23 20.67 1.54
N PRO A 8 -25.55 20.76 1.35
CA PRO A 8 -26.14 21.19 0.07
C PRO A 8 -25.81 22.63 -0.32
N ASN A 9 -25.38 23.45 0.63
CA ASN A 9 -25.05 24.88 0.42
C ASN A 9 -23.54 25.17 0.50
N ALA A 10 -22.68 24.16 0.49
CA ALA A 10 -21.25 24.36 0.50
C ALA A 10 -20.80 24.93 -0.85
N THR A 11 -20.35 26.18 -0.87
CA THR A 11 -19.78 26.85 -2.04
C THR A 11 -18.27 26.84 -2.05
N LEU A 12 -17.63 26.55 -0.92
CA LEU A 12 -16.17 26.44 -0.78
C LEU A 12 -15.80 25.16 -0.04
N VAL A 13 -14.82 24.42 -0.59
CA VAL A 13 -14.18 23.27 0.05
C VAL A 13 -12.68 23.52 0.13
N GLY A 14 -12.15 23.55 1.35
CA GLY A 14 -10.71 23.66 1.61
C GLY A 14 -10.08 22.29 1.89
N ILE A 15 -9.01 21.94 1.18
CA ILE A 15 -8.19 20.76 1.45
C ILE A 15 -6.89 21.25 2.06
N ILE A 16 -6.80 21.15 3.39
CA ILE A 16 -5.63 21.59 4.15
C ILE A 16 -4.60 20.46 4.14
N ASN A 17 -3.39 20.76 3.67
CA ASN A 17 -2.27 19.82 3.61
C ASN A 17 -2.56 18.56 2.78
N ALA A 18 -2.73 18.74 1.47
CA ALA A 18 -2.94 17.64 0.53
C ALA A 18 -1.75 16.66 0.43
N ASP A 19 -0.59 17.05 0.97
CA ASP A 19 0.65 16.26 0.89
C ASP A 19 0.71 15.11 1.90
N LEU A 20 -0.15 15.12 2.90
CA LEU A 20 -0.05 14.25 4.09
C LEU A 20 -0.04 12.75 3.78
N GLY A 21 -0.56 12.34 2.65
CA GLY A 21 -0.54 10.94 2.20
C GLY A 21 0.43 10.63 1.09
N LEU A 22 1.03 11.63 0.42
CA LEU A 22 1.89 11.41 -0.75
C LEU A 22 3.20 10.69 -0.41
N HIS A 23 3.72 10.94 0.79
CA HIS A 23 5.00 10.39 1.24
C HIS A 23 4.89 9.04 1.96
N LEU A 24 3.69 8.47 2.03
CA LEU A 24 3.51 7.14 2.60
C LEU A 24 4.16 6.10 1.68
N PRO A 25 4.95 5.15 2.21
CA PRO A 25 5.58 4.10 1.43
C PRO A 25 4.56 3.01 1.04
N ASP A 26 3.57 3.42 0.27
CA ASP A 26 2.47 2.57 -0.20
C ASP A 26 2.20 2.85 -1.67
N PHE A 27 2.13 1.81 -2.47
CA PHE A 27 1.89 1.91 -3.92
C PHE A 27 0.54 2.55 -4.28
N ARG A 28 -0.37 2.69 -3.32
CA ARG A 28 -1.67 3.35 -3.47
C ARG A 28 -1.73 4.73 -2.82
N ALA A 29 -0.61 5.25 -2.34
CA ALA A 29 -0.58 6.54 -1.66
C ALA A 29 -1.14 7.67 -2.54
N GLY A 30 -0.63 7.81 -3.76
CA GLY A 30 -1.11 8.80 -4.73
C GLY A 30 -2.58 8.60 -5.12
N GLU A 31 -3.03 7.34 -5.29
CA GLU A 31 -4.44 7.02 -5.58
C GLU A 31 -5.38 7.50 -4.48
N ARG A 32 -5.01 7.29 -3.22
CA ARG A 32 -5.82 7.74 -2.09
C ARG A 32 -5.95 9.25 -2.03
N ILE A 33 -4.85 9.98 -2.29
CA ILE A 33 -4.86 11.44 -2.34
C ILE A 33 -5.69 11.95 -3.51
N PHE A 34 -5.49 11.37 -4.70
CA PHE A 34 -6.31 11.70 -5.86
C PHE A 34 -7.80 11.52 -5.56
N GLN A 35 -8.19 10.37 -5.01
CA GLN A 35 -9.57 10.07 -4.66
C GLN A 35 -10.12 11.03 -3.60
N LEU A 36 -9.32 11.39 -2.59
CA LEU A 36 -9.72 12.34 -1.55
C LEU A 36 -10.04 13.70 -2.17
N ILE A 37 -9.15 14.24 -3.00
CA ILE A 37 -9.33 15.53 -3.67
C ILE A 37 -10.54 15.47 -4.61
N TYR A 38 -10.66 14.41 -5.41
CA TYR A 38 -11.76 14.22 -6.34
C TYR A 38 -13.12 14.17 -5.63
N GLN A 39 -13.23 13.43 -4.53
CA GLN A 39 -14.45 13.35 -3.72
C GLN A 39 -14.79 14.67 -3.04
N ALA A 40 -13.77 15.39 -2.53
CA ALA A 40 -13.98 16.70 -1.93
C ALA A 40 -14.46 17.71 -2.96
N SER A 41 -13.89 17.70 -4.17
CA SER A 41 -14.31 18.56 -5.28
C SER A 41 -15.76 18.32 -5.71
N GLY A 42 -16.22 17.07 -5.68
CA GLY A 42 -17.61 16.73 -5.98
C GLY A 42 -18.63 17.21 -4.93
N ARG A 43 -18.17 17.79 -3.82
CA ARG A 43 -19.04 18.34 -2.77
C ARG A 43 -19.22 19.84 -2.87
N ALA A 44 -18.35 20.55 -3.58
CA ALA A 44 -18.46 21.97 -3.82
C ALA A 44 -19.49 22.25 -4.93
N GLY A 45 -20.34 23.28 -4.74
CA GLY A 45 -21.21 23.79 -5.80
C GLY A 45 -22.35 22.87 -6.21
N ARG A 46 -22.98 22.19 -5.28
CA ARG A 46 -24.25 21.48 -5.54
C ARG A 46 -25.39 22.44 -5.67
N ARG A 47 -26.30 22.21 -6.64
CA ARG A 47 -27.49 23.01 -7.01
C ARG A 47 -27.11 24.22 -7.86
N LEU A 48 -27.59 25.43 -7.51
CA LEU A 48 -27.57 26.63 -8.35
C LEU A 48 -26.33 27.52 -8.17
N LYS A 49 -25.42 27.19 -7.25
CA LYS A 49 -24.24 28.03 -6.97
C LYS A 49 -22.97 27.30 -7.42
N PRO A 50 -22.11 27.97 -8.18
CA PRO A 50 -20.78 27.40 -8.50
C PRO A 50 -19.99 27.17 -7.21
N GLY A 51 -19.26 26.07 -7.14
CA GLY A 51 -18.42 25.75 -6.01
C GLY A 51 -16.94 25.94 -6.34
N GLU A 52 -16.19 26.35 -5.34
CA GLU A 52 -14.74 26.50 -5.42
C GLU A 52 -14.05 25.47 -4.52
N VAL A 53 -12.89 24.93 -4.97
CA VAL A 53 -12.07 24.03 -4.19
C VAL A 53 -10.67 24.62 -4.09
N VAL A 54 -10.22 24.87 -2.87
CA VAL A 54 -8.88 25.36 -2.58
C VAL A 54 -8.05 24.21 -2.03
N ILE A 55 -6.92 23.92 -2.70
CA ILE A 55 -5.99 22.86 -2.30
C ILE A 55 -4.70 23.49 -1.79
N GLN A 56 -4.42 23.32 -0.50
CA GLN A 56 -3.16 23.73 0.09
C GLN A 56 -2.14 22.60 -0.02
N THR A 57 -0.98 22.89 -0.63
CA THR A 57 0.10 21.93 -0.87
C THR A 57 1.45 22.63 -0.93
N TYR A 58 2.51 21.93 -0.52
CA TYR A 58 3.91 22.36 -0.70
C TYR A 58 4.47 21.92 -2.06
N VAL A 59 3.79 21.02 -2.77
CA VAL A 59 4.23 20.43 -4.04
C VAL A 59 3.18 20.55 -5.14
N PRO A 60 2.81 21.78 -5.57
CA PRO A 60 1.72 22.02 -6.51
C PRO A 60 1.95 21.37 -7.87
N ASP A 61 3.20 21.12 -8.25
CA ASP A 61 3.57 20.47 -9.51
C ASP A 61 3.56 18.93 -9.45
N ASN A 62 3.30 18.36 -8.26
CA ASN A 62 3.17 16.91 -8.14
C ASN A 62 2.06 16.40 -9.06
N PRO A 63 2.32 15.36 -9.90
CA PRO A 63 1.35 14.86 -10.87
C PRO A 63 0.01 14.45 -10.26
N VAL A 64 0.02 13.92 -9.02
CA VAL A 64 -1.20 13.53 -8.30
C VAL A 64 -2.07 14.77 -8.02
N ILE A 65 -1.48 15.79 -7.39
CA ILE A 65 -2.17 17.04 -7.03
C ILE A 65 -2.65 17.76 -8.28
N LYS A 66 -1.77 17.92 -9.27
CA LYS A 66 -2.05 18.67 -10.52
C LYS A 66 -3.19 18.06 -11.33
N ASN A 67 -3.22 16.73 -11.45
CA ASN A 67 -4.30 16.05 -12.16
C ASN A 67 -5.58 15.98 -11.34
N ALA A 68 -5.48 15.83 -10.01
CA ALA A 68 -6.65 15.88 -9.14
C ALA A 68 -7.33 17.24 -9.14
N ALA A 69 -6.55 18.35 -9.10
CA ALA A 69 -7.07 19.72 -9.19
C ALA A 69 -7.80 19.99 -10.51
N LYS A 70 -7.38 19.33 -11.60
CA LYS A 70 -8.01 19.42 -12.92
C LYS A 70 -9.12 18.39 -13.13
N LEU A 71 -9.36 17.52 -12.18
CA LEU A 71 -10.26 16.37 -12.27
C LEU A 71 -9.93 15.44 -13.45
N ASP A 72 -8.65 15.43 -13.88
CA ASP A 72 -8.17 14.62 -15.01
C ASP A 72 -7.81 13.21 -14.54
N MET A 73 -8.85 12.40 -14.35
CA MET A 73 -8.75 11.03 -13.91
C MET A 73 -7.96 10.15 -14.90
N MET A 74 -8.20 10.32 -16.20
CA MET A 74 -7.56 9.49 -17.20
C MET A 74 -6.06 9.71 -17.26
N LYS A 75 -5.64 10.97 -17.20
CA LYS A 75 -4.21 11.30 -17.18
C LYS A 75 -3.53 10.79 -15.93
N TYR A 76 -4.18 10.94 -14.76
CA TYR A 76 -3.67 10.40 -13.51
C TYR A 76 -3.51 8.86 -13.58
N TYR A 77 -4.53 8.13 -14.04
CA TYR A 77 -4.46 6.67 -14.13
C TYR A 77 -3.37 6.18 -15.07
N ASN A 78 -3.16 6.84 -16.20
CA ASN A 78 -2.08 6.47 -17.10
C ASN A 78 -0.70 6.61 -16.45
N ILE A 79 -0.46 7.69 -15.69
CA ILE A 79 0.77 7.89 -14.93
C ILE A 79 0.91 6.81 -13.85
N ALA A 80 -0.11 6.61 -13.04
CA ALA A 80 -0.08 5.63 -11.97
C ALA A 80 0.10 4.18 -12.46
N LEU A 81 -0.49 3.82 -13.60
CA LEU A 81 -0.30 2.51 -14.22
C LEU A 81 1.12 2.34 -14.76
N SER A 82 1.71 3.37 -15.36
CA SER A 82 3.09 3.33 -15.82
C SER A 82 4.06 3.08 -14.66
N GLU A 83 3.93 3.85 -13.57
CA GLU A 83 4.73 3.67 -12.36
C GLU A 83 4.58 2.27 -11.74
N ARG A 84 3.34 1.76 -11.67
CA ARG A 84 3.06 0.42 -11.14
C ARG A 84 3.63 -0.69 -12.02
N ASN A 85 3.64 -0.50 -13.34
CA ASN A 85 4.26 -1.46 -14.25
C ASN A 85 5.78 -1.52 -14.05
N GLU A 86 6.43 -0.37 -13.98
CA GLU A 86 7.87 -0.26 -13.76
C GLU A 86 8.28 -0.90 -12.42
N LEU A 87 7.55 -0.54 -11.35
CA LEU A 87 7.82 -1.03 -10.00
C LEU A 87 7.21 -2.41 -9.72
N LYS A 88 6.57 -3.03 -10.70
CA LYS A 88 5.92 -4.35 -10.58
C LYS A 88 4.92 -4.42 -9.43
N TYR A 89 4.03 -3.42 -9.34
CA TYR A 89 2.90 -3.44 -8.42
C TYR A 89 1.61 -3.88 -9.11
N PRO A 90 0.56 -4.23 -8.37
CA PRO A 90 -0.76 -4.49 -8.97
C PRO A 90 -1.25 -3.33 -9.83
N PRO A 91 -1.84 -3.58 -11.01
CA PRO A 91 -2.39 -4.86 -11.48
C PRO A 91 -1.41 -5.80 -12.19
N PHE A 92 -0.12 -5.47 -12.29
CA PHE A 92 0.88 -6.22 -13.06
C PHE A 92 1.49 -7.40 -12.28
N SER A 93 1.32 -7.43 -10.97
CA SER A 93 1.76 -8.52 -10.10
C SER A 93 0.71 -8.86 -9.05
N TRP A 94 0.85 -10.06 -8.49
CA TRP A 94 0.24 -10.45 -7.22
C TRP A 94 1.18 -10.07 -6.09
N LEU A 95 0.62 -9.70 -4.95
CA LEU A 95 1.37 -9.36 -3.76
C LEU A 95 1.13 -10.36 -2.64
N ALA A 96 2.15 -10.58 -1.83
CA ALA A 96 1.97 -11.12 -0.50
C ALA A 96 2.89 -10.38 0.47
N LYS A 97 2.44 -10.21 1.72
CA LYS A 97 3.21 -9.62 2.81
C LYS A 97 3.25 -10.59 3.97
N ILE A 98 4.44 -10.89 4.48
CA ILE A 98 4.62 -11.56 5.77
C ILE A 98 5.02 -10.49 6.76
N GLU A 99 4.22 -10.32 7.80
CA GLU A 99 4.49 -9.39 8.89
C GLU A 99 4.87 -10.18 10.15
N ILE A 100 5.98 -9.81 10.76
CA ILE A 100 6.50 -10.36 12.00
C ILE A 100 6.40 -9.32 13.07
N THR A 101 5.76 -9.64 14.20
CA THR A 101 5.58 -8.73 15.32
C THR A 101 6.09 -9.35 16.62
N GLY A 102 6.77 -8.57 17.46
CA GLY A 102 7.29 -9.02 18.73
C GLY A 102 7.70 -7.89 19.64
N GLN A 103 7.66 -8.12 20.96
CA GLN A 103 8.06 -7.11 21.96
C GLN A 103 9.57 -6.86 21.99
N ASN A 104 10.37 -7.86 21.61
CA ASN A 104 11.83 -7.74 21.51
C ASN A 104 12.24 -7.54 20.05
N GLN A 105 12.86 -6.38 19.75
CA GLN A 105 13.26 -5.99 18.42
C GLN A 105 14.23 -6.99 17.79
N THR A 106 15.29 -7.36 18.52
CA THR A 106 16.32 -8.29 18.02
C THR A 106 15.72 -9.65 17.68
N SER A 107 14.84 -10.17 18.55
CA SER A 107 14.15 -11.45 18.32
C SER A 107 13.25 -11.39 17.08
N ALA A 108 12.46 -10.33 16.94
CA ALA A 108 11.57 -10.15 15.78
C ALA A 108 12.37 -9.99 14.47
N ASN A 109 13.44 -9.20 14.50
CA ASN A 109 14.32 -9.03 13.33
C ASN A 109 15.00 -10.35 12.94
N SER A 110 15.63 -11.05 13.88
CA SER A 110 16.27 -12.35 13.62
C SER A 110 15.28 -13.37 13.05
N LEU A 111 14.03 -13.40 13.55
CA LEU A 111 13.00 -14.26 13.00
C LEU A 111 12.65 -13.86 11.55
N SER A 112 12.56 -12.55 11.26
CA SER A 112 12.27 -12.06 9.92
C SER A 112 13.36 -12.44 8.91
N GLU A 113 14.63 -12.33 9.31
CA GLU A 113 15.78 -12.75 8.48
C GLU A 113 15.77 -14.26 8.19
N ARG A 114 15.45 -15.07 9.19
CA ARG A 114 15.33 -16.52 9.02
C ARG A 114 14.20 -16.90 8.07
N ILE A 115 13.06 -16.25 8.18
CA ILE A 115 11.92 -16.45 7.26
C ILE A 115 12.31 -16.00 5.84
N ALA A 116 12.92 -14.82 5.69
CA ALA A 116 13.36 -14.34 4.40
C ALA A 116 14.37 -15.30 3.73
N LYS A 117 15.33 -15.83 4.51
CA LYS A 117 16.29 -16.83 4.03
C LYS A 117 15.61 -18.13 3.59
N ALA A 118 14.64 -18.60 4.36
CA ALA A 118 13.90 -19.83 4.06
C ALA A 118 13.00 -19.68 2.81
N LEU A 119 12.42 -18.47 2.63
CA LEU A 119 11.54 -18.11 1.53
C LEU A 119 12.26 -17.35 0.41
N LYS A 120 13.60 -17.35 0.38
CA LYS A 120 14.37 -16.69 -0.68
C LYS A 120 14.00 -17.30 -2.02
N GLY A 121 13.32 -16.48 -2.81
CA GLY A 121 12.56 -16.87 -3.96
C GLY A 121 13.35 -17.49 -5.08
N LYS A 122 12.69 -18.37 -5.80
CA LYS A 122 13.36 -19.27 -6.73
C LYS A 122 12.53 -19.65 -7.95
N TYR A 123 11.59 -18.77 -8.37
CA TYR A 123 11.04 -18.92 -9.70
C TYR A 123 11.10 -17.59 -10.47
N LYS A 124 11.21 -17.69 -11.79
CA LYS A 124 11.31 -16.52 -12.67
C LYS A 124 10.08 -15.62 -12.48
N GLY A 125 10.30 -14.32 -12.24
CA GLY A 125 9.24 -13.36 -12.05
C GLY A 125 8.74 -13.18 -10.61
N LEU A 126 9.40 -13.82 -9.62
CA LEU A 126 9.21 -13.56 -8.20
C LEU A 126 10.29 -12.59 -7.71
N ASP A 127 9.88 -11.47 -7.17
CA ASP A 127 10.71 -10.53 -6.41
C ASP A 127 10.39 -10.65 -4.92
N VAL A 128 11.43 -10.63 -4.10
CA VAL A 128 11.33 -10.68 -2.64
C VAL A 128 12.05 -9.46 -2.07
N LEU A 129 11.32 -8.60 -1.38
CA LEU A 129 11.80 -7.37 -0.77
C LEU A 129 11.83 -7.52 0.74
N GLY A 130 12.90 -7.07 1.35
CA GLY A 130 13.12 -7.17 2.79
C GLY A 130 13.96 -8.39 3.20
N PRO A 131 14.01 -8.72 4.51
CA PRO A 131 13.18 -8.11 5.56
C PRO A 131 13.52 -6.65 5.82
N SER A 132 12.53 -5.85 6.21
CA SER A 132 12.66 -4.46 6.60
C SER A 132 11.70 -4.12 7.74
N SER A 133 11.97 -3.07 8.50
CA SER A 133 10.98 -2.52 9.42
C SER A 133 9.72 -2.08 8.66
N CYS A 134 8.56 -2.26 9.27
CA CYS A 134 7.33 -1.65 8.77
C CYS A 134 7.38 -0.13 8.89
N TYR A 135 6.55 0.60 8.13
CA TYR A 135 6.45 2.06 8.22
C TYR A 135 6.22 2.55 9.66
N LEU A 136 5.29 1.92 10.39
CA LEU A 136 5.18 2.07 11.83
C LEU A 136 6.00 0.94 12.46
N GLU A 137 7.28 1.23 12.71
CA GLU A 137 8.23 0.25 13.24
C GLU A 137 7.80 -0.33 14.58
N LYS A 138 7.14 0.47 15.42
CA LYS A 138 6.63 0.06 16.72
C LYS A 138 5.18 0.45 16.87
N LEU A 139 4.31 -0.52 17.15
CA LEU A 139 2.89 -0.30 17.39
C LEU A 139 2.45 -1.10 18.62
N ARG A 140 1.78 -0.45 19.59
CA ARG A 140 1.28 -1.09 20.82
C ARG A 140 2.36 -1.94 21.51
N ASN A 141 3.54 -1.36 21.67
CA ASN A 141 4.74 -1.98 22.26
C ASN A 141 5.27 -3.23 21.53
N ASN A 142 4.91 -3.44 20.27
CA ASN A 142 5.47 -4.50 19.42
C ASN A 142 6.25 -3.89 18.27
N TYR A 143 7.48 -4.37 18.06
CA TYR A 143 8.27 -4.08 16.86
C TYR A 143 7.72 -4.88 15.69
N ARG A 144 7.75 -4.29 14.50
CA ARG A 144 7.14 -4.84 13.29
C ARG A 144 8.14 -4.88 12.14
N PHE A 145 8.30 -6.06 11.58
CA PHE A 145 9.11 -6.31 10.39
C PHE A 145 8.24 -6.90 9.28
N GLN A 146 8.65 -6.68 8.03
CA GLN A 146 7.90 -7.18 6.88
C GLN A 146 8.81 -7.75 5.81
N ILE A 147 8.26 -8.71 5.07
CA ILE A 147 8.83 -9.26 3.85
C ILE A 147 7.72 -9.18 2.80
N VAL A 148 8.01 -8.54 1.66
CA VAL A 148 7.04 -8.36 0.58
C VAL A 148 7.45 -9.21 -0.62
N PHE A 149 6.51 -9.95 -1.15
CA PHE A 149 6.66 -10.78 -2.33
C PHE A 149 5.85 -10.19 -3.47
N LYS A 150 6.45 -10.10 -4.66
CA LYS A 150 5.79 -9.67 -5.89
C LYS A 150 5.93 -10.77 -6.93
N SER A 151 4.82 -11.34 -7.39
CA SER A 151 4.79 -12.32 -8.46
C SER A 151 4.19 -11.74 -9.73
N LEU A 152 4.97 -11.67 -10.81
CA LEU A 152 4.51 -11.11 -12.06
C LEU A 152 3.37 -11.93 -12.66
N LYS A 153 2.26 -11.28 -13.01
CA LYS A 153 1.09 -11.94 -13.64
C LYS A 153 1.41 -12.63 -14.96
N LYS A 154 2.44 -12.19 -15.68
CA LYS A 154 2.92 -12.87 -16.89
C LYS A 154 3.42 -14.30 -16.63
N VAL A 155 3.86 -14.59 -15.41
CA VAL A 155 4.39 -15.90 -15.00
C VAL A 155 3.42 -16.65 -14.09
N ASP A 156 2.59 -15.92 -13.38
CA ASP A 156 1.60 -16.41 -12.42
C ASP A 156 0.25 -15.72 -12.69
N PRO A 157 -0.49 -16.11 -13.75
CA PRO A 157 -1.70 -15.39 -14.16
C PRO A 157 -2.78 -15.29 -13.10
N ASN A 158 -2.93 -16.30 -12.24
CA ASN A 158 -3.97 -16.41 -11.23
C ASN A 158 -3.48 -16.34 -9.77
N GLY A 159 -2.19 -16.06 -9.53
CA GLY A 159 -1.61 -15.95 -8.18
C GLY A 159 -1.35 -17.29 -7.47
N GLN A 160 -1.67 -18.40 -8.08
CA GLN A 160 -1.56 -19.72 -7.44
C GLN A 160 -0.10 -20.10 -7.15
N LYS A 161 0.84 -19.73 -8.03
CA LYS A 161 2.26 -20.03 -7.81
C LYS A 161 2.79 -19.32 -6.56
N LEU A 162 2.45 -18.04 -6.41
CA LEU A 162 2.82 -17.26 -5.22
C LEU A 162 2.22 -17.86 -3.96
N HIS A 163 0.93 -18.17 -4.00
CA HIS A 163 0.23 -18.75 -2.86
C HIS A 163 0.84 -20.09 -2.44
N GLN A 164 1.04 -21.02 -3.37
CA GLN A 164 1.62 -22.32 -3.11
C GLN A 164 3.07 -22.20 -2.62
N PHE A 165 3.85 -21.31 -3.25
CA PHE A 165 5.24 -21.06 -2.86
C PHE A 165 5.33 -20.64 -1.39
N ILE A 166 4.57 -19.61 -0.99
CA ILE A 166 4.59 -19.12 0.38
C ILE A 166 4.07 -20.20 1.34
N THR A 167 2.91 -20.80 1.05
CA THR A 167 2.27 -21.78 1.94
C THR A 167 3.18 -23.01 2.18
N ASN A 168 3.76 -23.56 1.14
CA ASN A 168 4.60 -24.76 1.26
C ASN A 168 5.93 -24.46 2.00
N ASN A 169 6.64 -23.41 1.58
CA ASN A 169 7.91 -23.07 2.23
C ASN A 169 7.71 -22.61 3.68
N PHE A 170 6.61 -21.90 3.97
CA PHE A 170 6.29 -21.48 5.33
C PHE A 170 5.89 -22.68 6.22
N ARG A 171 5.15 -23.62 5.70
CA ARG A 171 4.84 -24.89 6.40
C ARG A 171 6.12 -25.65 6.74
N ASP A 172 7.09 -25.74 5.82
CA ASP A 172 8.35 -26.41 6.06
C ASP A 172 9.26 -25.64 7.04
N PHE A 173 9.17 -24.30 7.01
CA PHE A 173 9.80 -23.44 8.01
C PHE A 173 9.24 -23.73 9.42
N GLN A 174 7.92 -23.78 9.55
CA GLN A 174 7.25 -24.02 10.85
C GLN A 174 7.59 -25.39 11.47
N LYS A 175 7.82 -26.43 10.66
CA LYS A 175 8.28 -27.74 11.15
C LYS A 175 9.65 -27.66 11.84
N LYS A 176 10.52 -26.76 11.36
CA LYS A 176 11.90 -26.61 11.82
C LYS A 176 12.07 -25.57 12.91
N PHE A 177 11.19 -24.56 12.94
CA PHE A 177 11.37 -23.40 13.80
C PHE A 177 10.06 -22.95 14.44
N ARG A 178 10.13 -22.66 15.73
CA ARG A 178 9.02 -22.05 16.47
C ARG A 178 9.24 -20.54 16.57
N PRO A 179 8.17 -19.72 16.42
CA PRO A 179 8.29 -18.26 16.44
C PRO A 179 8.56 -17.68 17.85
N GLY A 180 8.56 -18.51 18.90
CA GLY A 180 8.70 -18.07 20.29
C GLY A 180 7.52 -17.18 20.69
N LYS A 181 7.83 -15.99 21.24
CA LYS A 181 6.82 -14.97 21.63
C LYS A 181 6.45 -14.04 20.46
N ASN A 182 7.04 -14.23 19.28
CA ASN A 182 6.73 -13.41 18.10
C ASN A 182 5.48 -13.96 17.39
N ARG A 183 4.74 -13.07 16.73
CA ARG A 183 3.59 -13.40 15.89
C ARG A 183 3.98 -13.24 14.42
N ILE A 184 3.44 -14.08 13.56
CA ILE A 184 3.65 -14.05 12.12
C ILE A 184 2.28 -14.00 11.46
N ASN A 185 2.06 -12.99 10.63
CA ASN A 185 0.85 -12.82 9.84
C ASN A 185 1.21 -12.86 8.34
N ILE A 186 0.46 -13.62 7.58
CA ILE A 186 0.61 -13.69 6.11
C ILE A 186 -0.62 -13.06 5.49
N HIS A 187 -0.40 -12.05 4.65
CA HIS A 187 -1.44 -11.36 3.91
C HIS A 187 -1.22 -11.59 2.43
N PHE A 188 -2.20 -12.20 1.77
CA PHE A 188 -2.23 -12.30 0.31
C PHE A 188 -3.04 -11.12 -0.23
N ASP A 189 -2.56 -10.54 -1.33
CA ASP A 189 -3.13 -9.36 -2.01
C ASP A 189 -3.49 -8.22 -1.05
N PRO A 190 -2.52 -7.78 -0.20
CA PRO A 190 -2.78 -6.71 0.73
C PRO A 190 -3.14 -5.42 0.00
N LEU A 191 -4.21 -4.76 0.46
CA LEU A 191 -4.65 -3.46 -0.08
C LEU A 191 -3.68 -2.33 0.28
N SER A 192 -2.76 -2.57 1.23
CA SER A 192 -1.76 -1.62 1.70
C SER A 192 -0.54 -2.36 2.21
N LEU A 193 0.64 -1.75 2.07
CA LEU A 193 1.91 -2.25 2.61
C LEU A 193 2.31 -1.60 3.93
N ILE A 194 1.54 -0.62 4.42
CA ILE A 194 1.75 0.08 5.70
C ILE A 194 0.86 -0.46 6.80
#